data_0bfdb5a88ba186992e42a0835e6a8a11
#
_entry.id   0bfdb5a88ba186992e42a0835e6a8a11
#
_cell.length_a   1.000
_cell.length_b   1.000
_cell.length_c   1.000
_cell.angle_alpha   90.00
_cell.angle_beta   90.00
_cell.angle_gamma   90.00
#
_symmetry.space_group_name_H-M   'P 1'
#
loop_
_entity.id
_entity.type
_entity.pdbx_description
1 polymer ?
#
loop_
_entity_poly.entity_id
_entity_poly.type
_entity_poly.pdbx_seq_one_letter_code
_entity_poly.pdbx_strand_id
1 'polypeptide(L)'
;MREDVNPEKIGIIGICGWGGMALNAAALDTRIKATVASTMYDMARVNANGYFDAEDSEAARYEKKKALNAQRIEDCRNGAHALGGGVAAEVPEDAPFYVKDYHDYYKTARGYHPRSLNSNGGWNVTGTMSFMNQPILRYSNEIRSAVLIIHGEKAHSCYFSRDAYAAMMKGNPKPENKELLIIPDAVHTDLYDNLEVIPFDQMTDFFQRAMQ
;
A
#
# COMPACT_ATOMS: atom_id res chain seq x y z
N MET A 1 -10.99 16.67 22.46
CA MET A 1 -11.18 16.61 21.00
C MET A 1 -10.80 17.97 20.43
N ARG A 2 -10.32 18.03 19.20
CA ARG A 2 -10.04 19.30 18.52
C ARG A 2 -11.38 19.94 18.12
N GLU A 3 -11.53 21.23 18.35
CA GLU A 3 -12.77 21.98 18.03
C GLU A 3 -12.94 22.20 16.51
N ASP A 4 -11.82 22.16 15.77
CA ASP A 4 -11.75 22.34 14.31
C ASP A 4 -11.96 21.04 13.50
N VAL A 5 -12.25 19.91 14.17
CA VAL A 5 -12.49 18.60 13.54
C VAL A 5 -13.92 18.14 13.79
N ASN A 6 -14.65 17.88 12.70
CA ASN A 6 -15.95 17.24 12.81
C ASN A 6 -15.78 15.71 12.96
N PRO A 7 -16.06 15.14 14.15
CA PRO A 7 -15.85 13.69 14.40
C PRO A 7 -16.80 12.81 13.60
N GLU A 8 -17.90 13.35 13.06
CA GLU A 8 -18.84 12.60 12.22
C GLU A 8 -18.45 12.59 10.74
N LYS A 9 -17.40 13.32 10.36
CA LYS A 9 -16.93 13.44 8.97
C LYS A 9 -15.43 13.16 8.86
N ILE A 10 -15.01 11.99 9.32
CA ILE A 10 -13.60 11.54 9.23
C ILE A 10 -13.40 10.75 7.94
N GLY A 11 -12.51 11.22 7.09
CA GLY A 11 -12.04 10.50 5.92
C GLY A 11 -10.56 10.12 6.05
N ILE A 12 -10.14 9.11 5.29
CA ILE A 12 -8.75 8.69 5.20
C ILE A 12 -8.35 8.50 3.74
N ILE A 13 -7.14 8.94 3.39
CA ILE A 13 -6.49 8.62 2.11
C ILE A 13 -5.22 7.84 2.44
N GLY A 14 -5.11 6.64 1.89
CA GLY A 14 -3.88 5.84 1.94
C GLY A 14 -3.28 5.67 0.56
N ILE A 15 -1.96 5.82 0.44
CA ILE A 15 -1.24 5.73 -0.84
C ILE A 15 -0.20 4.62 -0.72
N CYS A 16 -0.01 3.82 -1.77
CA CYS A 16 0.96 2.73 -1.83
C CYS A 16 0.72 1.69 -0.71
N GLY A 17 1.74 1.32 0.06
CA GLY A 17 1.60 0.42 1.22
C GLY A 17 0.56 0.90 2.24
N TRP A 18 0.41 2.21 2.40
CA TRP A 18 -0.59 2.80 3.30
C TRP A 18 -2.02 2.75 2.74
N GLY A 19 -2.20 2.47 1.44
CA GLY A 19 -3.52 2.20 0.86
C GLY A 19 -4.17 0.95 1.47
N GLY A 20 -3.42 -0.16 1.54
CA GLY A 20 -3.89 -1.38 2.24
C GLY A 20 -4.10 -1.16 3.74
N MET A 21 -3.22 -0.37 4.38
CA MET A 21 -3.38 0.00 5.79
C MET A 21 -4.61 0.88 6.04
N ALA A 22 -4.96 1.78 5.11
CA ALA A 22 -6.19 2.57 5.20
C ALA A 22 -7.44 1.70 5.14
N LEU A 23 -7.46 0.67 4.27
CA LEU A 23 -8.54 -0.32 4.24
C LEU A 23 -8.62 -1.12 5.55
N ASN A 24 -7.47 -1.53 6.11
CA ASN A 24 -7.45 -2.18 7.41
C ASN A 24 -7.99 -1.28 8.53
N ALA A 25 -7.61 0.00 8.52
CA ALA A 25 -8.15 0.97 9.49
C ALA A 25 -9.67 1.14 9.35
N ALA A 26 -10.19 1.22 8.12
CA ALA A 26 -11.62 1.32 7.86
C ALA A 26 -12.41 0.07 8.29
N ALA A 27 -11.77 -1.11 8.26
CA ALA A 27 -12.39 -2.36 8.74
C ALA A 27 -12.49 -2.41 10.28
N LEU A 28 -11.66 -1.65 10.99
CA LEU A 28 -11.57 -1.65 12.45
C LEU A 28 -12.21 -0.43 13.09
N ASP A 29 -12.08 0.75 12.49
CA ASP A 29 -12.54 2.01 13.05
C ASP A 29 -13.80 2.52 12.33
N THR A 30 -14.95 2.30 12.95
CA THR A 30 -16.26 2.71 12.43
C THR A 30 -16.49 4.22 12.37
N ARG A 31 -15.59 5.02 12.93
CA ARG A 31 -15.63 6.49 12.82
C ARG A 31 -15.16 6.97 11.45
N ILE A 32 -14.37 6.16 10.72
CA ILE A 32 -13.96 6.45 9.34
C ILE A 32 -15.20 6.29 8.44
N LYS A 33 -15.63 7.38 7.81
CA LYS A 33 -16.83 7.42 6.96
C LYS A 33 -16.52 7.21 5.49
N ALA A 34 -15.31 7.58 5.07
CA ALA A 34 -14.86 7.44 3.68
C ALA A 34 -13.38 7.12 3.62
N THR A 35 -13.00 6.19 2.73
CA THR A 35 -11.63 5.76 2.54
C THR A 35 -11.26 5.79 1.05
N VAL A 36 -10.19 6.48 0.70
CA VAL A 36 -9.54 6.36 -0.61
C VAL A 36 -8.26 5.56 -0.45
N ALA A 37 -8.13 4.47 -1.21
CA ALA A 37 -6.90 3.67 -1.29
C ALA A 37 -6.30 3.82 -2.69
N SER A 38 -5.28 4.68 -2.82
CA SER A 38 -4.63 4.97 -4.10
C SER A 38 -3.41 4.09 -4.28
N THR A 39 -3.30 3.45 -5.45
CA THR A 39 -2.16 2.62 -5.85
C THR A 39 -1.69 1.68 -4.73
N MET A 40 -2.66 1.02 -4.06
CA MET A 40 -2.45 0.28 -2.83
C MET A 40 -1.63 -0.99 -2.99
N TYR A 41 -0.96 -1.38 -1.89
CA TYR A 41 -0.40 -2.71 -1.69
C TYR A 41 -1.12 -3.46 -0.57
N ASP A 42 -1.24 -4.76 -0.73
CA ASP A 42 -1.38 -5.67 0.41
C ASP A 42 0.02 -5.98 0.95
N MET A 43 0.43 -5.24 1.99
CA MET A 43 1.76 -5.39 2.60
C MET A 43 1.95 -6.76 3.24
N ALA A 44 0.89 -7.42 3.72
CA ALA A 44 0.97 -8.77 4.25
C ALA A 44 1.26 -9.77 3.12
N ARG A 45 0.51 -9.70 2.03
CA ARG A 45 0.65 -10.58 0.86
C ARG A 45 2.02 -10.45 0.20
N VAL A 46 2.46 -9.22 -0.10
CA VAL A 46 3.76 -9.03 -0.78
C VAL A 46 4.93 -9.48 0.08
N ASN A 47 4.87 -9.29 1.40
CA ASN A 47 5.94 -9.75 2.28
C ASN A 47 5.93 -11.27 2.49
N ALA A 48 4.77 -11.91 2.44
CA ALA A 48 4.65 -13.36 2.59
C ALA A 48 4.93 -14.11 1.29
N ASN A 49 4.44 -13.60 0.15
CA ASN A 49 4.34 -14.34 -1.10
C ASN A 49 5.20 -13.76 -2.23
N GLY A 50 5.84 -12.60 -2.02
CA GLY A 50 6.53 -11.87 -3.08
C GLY A 50 5.58 -11.19 -4.08
N TYR A 51 6.15 -10.54 -5.10
CA TYR A 51 5.36 -9.96 -6.18
C TYR A 51 4.72 -11.06 -7.03
N PHE A 52 3.48 -10.85 -7.43
CA PHE A 52 2.68 -11.79 -8.23
C PHE A 52 2.53 -13.17 -7.58
N ASP A 53 2.68 -13.24 -6.25
CA ASP A 53 2.69 -14.49 -5.47
C ASP A 53 3.75 -15.51 -5.92
N ALA A 54 4.84 -15.05 -6.51
CA ALA A 54 5.89 -15.90 -7.06
C ALA A 54 6.59 -16.78 -6.00
N GLU A 55 6.48 -16.40 -4.73
CA GLU A 55 7.05 -17.12 -3.57
C GLU A 55 5.95 -17.73 -2.68
N ASP A 56 4.72 -17.90 -3.19
CA ASP A 56 3.61 -18.43 -2.39
C ASP A 56 3.72 -19.94 -2.21
N SER A 57 4.61 -20.33 -1.33
CA SER A 57 4.72 -21.69 -0.84
C SER A 57 5.11 -21.72 0.63
N GLU A 58 4.76 -22.81 1.33
CA GLU A 58 5.17 -23.01 2.73
C GLU A 58 6.70 -23.03 2.84
N ALA A 59 7.37 -23.72 1.93
CA ALA A 59 8.83 -23.84 1.93
C ALA A 59 9.53 -22.48 1.74
N ALA A 60 9.07 -21.66 0.78
CA ALA A 60 9.63 -20.32 0.57
C ALA A 60 9.43 -19.42 1.80
N ARG A 61 8.24 -19.44 2.38
CA ARG A 61 7.96 -18.70 3.62
C ARG A 61 8.78 -19.20 4.81
N TYR A 62 9.02 -20.51 4.90
CA TYR A 62 9.86 -21.08 5.96
C TYR A 62 11.31 -20.59 5.87
N GLU A 63 11.93 -20.66 4.69
CA GLU A 63 13.31 -20.19 4.49
C GLU A 63 13.41 -18.67 4.73
N LYS A 64 12.44 -17.89 4.29
CA LYS A 64 12.36 -16.46 4.59
C LYS A 64 12.30 -16.18 6.08
N LYS A 65 11.43 -16.87 6.82
CA LYS A 65 11.35 -16.74 8.30
C LYS A 65 12.66 -17.13 8.98
N LYS A 66 13.32 -18.19 8.50
CA LYS A 66 14.61 -18.66 9.03
C LYS A 66 15.71 -17.60 8.84
N ALA A 67 15.79 -17.01 7.64
CA ALA A 67 16.73 -15.92 7.37
C ALA A 67 16.47 -14.69 8.25
N LEU A 68 15.22 -14.28 8.39
CA LEU A 68 14.82 -13.14 9.22
C LEU A 68 15.10 -13.39 10.72
N ASN A 69 14.90 -14.62 11.20
CA ASN A 69 15.26 -14.97 12.58
C ASN A 69 16.76 -14.95 12.82
N ALA A 70 17.58 -15.42 11.86
CA ALA A 70 19.01 -15.29 11.92
C ALA A 70 19.44 -13.81 11.95
N GLN A 71 18.85 -12.97 11.10
CA GLN A 71 19.11 -11.53 11.09
C GLN A 71 18.78 -10.86 12.43
N ARG A 72 17.69 -11.23 13.10
CA ARG A 72 17.38 -10.70 14.45
C ARG A 72 18.48 -10.97 15.46
N ILE A 73 19.12 -12.13 15.37
CA ILE A 73 20.24 -12.48 16.27
C ILE A 73 21.43 -11.58 15.97
N GLU A 74 21.75 -11.36 14.69
CA GLU A 74 22.84 -10.48 14.28
C GLU A 74 22.57 -9.01 14.65
N ASP A 75 21.36 -8.53 14.45
CA ASP A 75 20.94 -7.18 14.86
C ASP A 75 21.16 -6.97 16.37
N CYS A 76 20.79 -7.97 17.18
CA CYS A 76 20.99 -7.93 18.63
C CYS A 76 22.48 -7.92 19.01
N ARG A 77 23.31 -8.73 18.35
CA ARG A 77 24.75 -8.79 18.61
C ARG A 77 25.45 -7.49 18.25
N ASN A 78 25.01 -6.88 17.15
CA ASN A 78 25.63 -5.66 16.63
C ASN A 78 25.09 -4.38 17.29
N GLY A 79 24.00 -4.46 18.05
CA GLY A 79 23.30 -3.29 18.61
C GLY A 79 22.73 -2.35 17.55
N ALA A 80 22.50 -2.85 16.33
CA ALA A 80 22.02 -2.09 15.18
C ALA A 80 21.16 -2.98 14.29
N HIS A 81 20.22 -2.36 13.57
CA HIS A 81 19.34 -3.07 12.63
C HIS A 81 19.91 -3.06 11.21
N ALA A 82 19.88 -4.20 10.55
CA ALA A 82 20.14 -4.27 9.12
C ALA A 82 19.04 -3.57 8.34
N LEU A 83 19.42 -2.74 7.38
CA LEU A 83 18.51 -2.05 6.48
C LEU A 83 18.51 -2.71 5.09
N GLY A 84 17.33 -2.73 4.47
CA GLY A 84 17.15 -3.27 3.12
C GLY A 84 15.89 -2.72 2.47
N GLY A 85 15.69 -3.05 1.19
CA GLY A 85 14.46 -2.68 0.47
C GLY A 85 14.34 -1.20 0.09
N GLY A 86 15.37 -0.39 0.25
CA GLY A 86 15.41 0.97 -0.26
C GLY A 86 15.46 1.00 -1.80
N VAL A 87 15.18 2.15 -2.39
CA VAL A 87 15.31 2.33 -3.83
C VAL A 87 16.79 2.42 -4.21
N ALA A 88 17.22 1.60 -5.16
CA ALA A 88 18.61 1.55 -5.60
C ALA A 88 19.08 2.91 -6.16
N ALA A 89 20.32 3.29 -5.88
CA ALA A 89 20.92 4.51 -6.43
C ALA A 89 21.23 4.37 -7.94
N GLU A 90 21.55 3.14 -8.36
CA GLU A 90 21.80 2.79 -9.75
C GLU A 90 20.82 1.69 -10.16
N VAL A 91 20.28 1.78 -11.35
CA VAL A 91 19.31 0.85 -11.89
C VAL A 91 19.97 0.06 -13.03
N PRO A 92 20.05 -1.29 -12.93
CA PRO A 92 20.51 -2.12 -14.02
C PRO A 92 19.70 -1.88 -15.31
N GLU A 93 20.35 -2.00 -16.47
CA GLU A 93 19.70 -1.76 -17.76
C GLU A 93 18.52 -2.72 -17.99
N ASP A 94 18.67 -3.98 -17.57
CA ASP A 94 17.67 -5.05 -17.66
C ASP A 94 16.66 -5.07 -16.49
N ALA A 95 16.72 -4.10 -15.59
CA ALA A 95 15.79 -4.03 -14.46
C ALA A 95 14.33 -3.94 -14.92
N PRO A 96 13.39 -4.61 -14.20
CA PRO A 96 11.97 -4.47 -14.46
C PRO A 96 11.52 -2.99 -14.47
N PHE A 97 10.53 -2.66 -15.30
CA PHE A 97 10.10 -1.27 -15.48
C PHE A 97 9.73 -0.57 -14.15
N TYR A 98 9.13 -1.29 -13.22
CA TYR A 98 8.73 -0.70 -11.93
C TYR A 98 9.93 -0.31 -11.05
N VAL A 99 11.07 -0.97 -11.22
CA VAL A 99 12.31 -0.57 -10.53
C VAL A 99 12.80 0.77 -11.08
N LYS A 100 12.71 0.94 -12.41
CA LYS A 100 13.04 2.21 -13.09
C LYS A 100 12.06 3.32 -12.70
N ASP A 101 10.76 3.00 -12.64
CA ASP A 101 9.69 3.91 -12.25
C ASP A 101 9.89 4.43 -10.81
N TYR A 102 10.18 3.56 -9.85
CA TYR A 102 10.50 3.97 -8.47
C TYR A 102 11.80 4.76 -8.37
N HIS A 103 12.84 4.39 -9.14
CA HIS A 103 14.09 5.14 -9.17
C HIS A 103 13.84 6.56 -9.69
N ASP A 104 13.12 6.70 -10.81
CA ASP A 104 12.79 7.99 -11.40
C ASP A 104 12.06 8.89 -10.40
N TYR A 105 11.09 8.35 -9.66
CA TYR A 105 10.41 9.13 -8.62
C TYR A 105 11.32 9.46 -7.43
N TYR A 106 11.91 8.45 -6.78
CA TYR A 106 12.56 8.63 -5.47
C TYR A 106 14.01 9.11 -5.52
N LYS A 107 14.70 8.98 -6.66
CA LYS A 107 16.14 9.31 -6.79
C LYS A 107 16.43 10.49 -7.70
N THR A 108 15.41 11.13 -8.26
CA THR A 108 15.53 12.32 -9.08
C THR A 108 14.86 13.52 -8.43
N ALA A 109 14.97 14.71 -9.06
CA ALA A 109 14.28 15.92 -8.60
C ALA A 109 12.74 15.81 -8.58
N ARG A 110 12.17 14.75 -9.18
CA ARG A 110 10.74 14.50 -9.21
C ARG A 110 10.16 14.33 -7.80
N GLY A 111 10.74 13.44 -6.98
CA GLY A 111 10.21 13.15 -5.65
C GLY A 111 11.28 12.89 -4.58
N TYR A 112 12.57 13.11 -4.89
CA TYR A 112 13.65 12.93 -3.91
C TYR A 112 13.49 13.89 -2.73
N HIS A 113 13.61 13.34 -1.53
CA HIS A 113 13.70 14.15 -0.32
C HIS A 113 14.70 13.53 0.68
N PRO A 114 15.63 14.33 1.26
CA PRO A 114 16.67 13.81 2.16
C PRO A 114 16.12 13.18 3.44
N ARG A 115 14.91 13.56 3.86
CA ARG A 115 14.23 12.97 5.03
C ARG A 115 13.42 11.71 4.69
N SER A 116 13.39 11.26 3.45
CA SER A 116 12.78 9.99 3.06
C SER A 116 13.73 8.84 3.37
N LEU A 117 13.87 8.50 4.63
CA LEU A 117 14.90 7.57 5.12
C LEU A 117 14.76 6.18 4.48
N ASN A 118 13.53 5.69 4.35
CA ASN A 118 13.29 4.35 3.82
C ASN A 118 13.63 4.24 2.33
N SER A 119 13.29 5.22 1.51
CA SER A 119 13.65 5.21 0.09
C SER A 119 15.14 5.45 -0.13
N ASN A 120 15.83 6.17 0.77
CA ASN A 120 17.24 6.47 0.68
C ASN A 120 18.13 5.36 1.26
N GLY A 121 17.78 4.79 2.41
CA GLY A 121 18.60 3.81 3.13
C GLY A 121 17.95 2.44 3.36
N GLY A 122 16.68 2.30 3.02
CA GLY A 122 15.89 1.10 3.32
C GLY A 122 15.19 1.15 4.68
N TRP A 123 14.55 0.09 5.01
CA TRP A 123 13.87 -0.13 6.29
C TRP A 123 14.48 -1.32 7.03
N ASN A 124 14.13 -1.46 8.30
CA ASN A 124 14.56 -2.60 9.10
C ASN A 124 14.11 -3.92 8.44
N VAL A 125 15.06 -4.74 8.03
CA VAL A 125 14.82 -6.02 7.35
C VAL A 125 13.88 -6.91 8.15
N THR A 126 14.09 -7.03 9.47
CA THR A 126 13.27 -7.89 10.33
C THR A 126 11.86 -7.36 10.58
N GLY A 127 11.59 -6.10 10.23
CA GLY A 127 10.25 -5.50 10.28
C GLY A 127 9.23 -6.20 9.39
N THR A 128 9.68 -6.87 8.32
CA THR A 128 8.82 -7.63 7.41
C THR A 128 8.11 -8.82 8.06
N MET A 129 8.66 -9.35 9.15
CA MET A 129 8.06 -10.49 9.88
C MET A 129 6.65 -10.19 10.40
N SER A 130 6.42 -8.95 10.86
CA SER A 130 5.11 -8.54 11.36
C SER A 130 4.07 -8.59 10.24
N PHE A 131 4.41 -8.12 9.04
CA PHE A 131 3.51 -8.16 7.89
C PHE A 131 3.18 -9.59 7.45
N MET A 132 4.16 -10.50 7.46
CA MET A 132 3.94 -11.91 7.06
C MET A 132 2.87 -12.63 7.89
N ASN A 133 2.63 -12.19 9.13
CA ASN A 133 1.68 -12.82 10.05
C ASN A 133 0.47 -11.93 10.39
N GLN A 134 0.20 -10.90 9.60
CA GLN A 134 -0.82 -9.90 9.87
C GLN A 134 -1.69 -9.63 8.62
N PRO A 135 -2.71 -10.48 8.36
CA PRO A 135 -3.54 -10.36 7.16
C PRO A 135 -4.44 -9.10 7.23
N ILE A 136 -3.91 -7.97 6.77
CA ILE A 136 -4.53 -6.63 6.91
C ILE A 136 -5.87 -6.48 6.19
N LEU A 137 -6.16 -7.31 5.18
CA LEU A 137 -7.42 -7.23 4.42
C LEU A 137 -8.44 -8.31 4.80
N ARG A 138 -8.19 -9.07 5.86
CA ARG A 138 -9.02 -10.22 6.25
C ARG A 138 -10.50 -9.90 6.38
N TYR A 139 -10.83 -8.74 6.92
CA TYR A 139 -12.21 -8.30 7.17
C TYR A 139 -12.61 -7.12 6.28
N SER A 140 -11.97 -6.93 5.14
CA SER A 140 -12.30 -5.85 4.20
C SER A 140 -13.74 -5.94 3.70
N ASN A 141 -14.30 -7.14 3.61
CA ASN A 141 -15.70 -7.38 3.23
C ASN A 141 -16.72 -6.97 4.32
N GLU A 142 -16.28 -6.61 5.51
CA GLU A 142 -17.15 -6.11 6.59
C GLU A 142 -17.19 -4.58 6.66
N ILE A 143 -16.38 -3.87 5.87
CA ILE A 143 -16.35 -2.41 5.81
C ILE A 143 -17.71 -1.88 5.35
N ARG A 144 -18.38 -1.12 6.21
CA ARG A 144 -19.69 -0.51 5.90
C ARG A 144 -19.56 0.91 5.38
N SER A 145 -18.49 1.62 5.73
CA SER A 145 -18.21 2.97 5.23
C SER A 145 -17.87 2.95 3.73
N ALA A 146 -17.97 4.11 3.09
CA ALA A 146 -17.64 4.25 1.67
C ALA A 146 -16.16 3.98 1.39
N VAL A 147 -15.87 3.29 0.29
CA VAL A 147 -14.50 3.01 -0.15
C VAL A 147 -14.36 3.26 -1.64
N LEU A 148 -13.32 4.01 -2.00
CA LEU A 148 -12.86 4.18 -3.38
C LEU A 148 -11.42 3.65 -3.49
N ILE A 149 -11.22 2.61 -4.29
CA ILE A 149 -9.88 2.12 -4.64
C ILE A 149 -9.50 2.69 -6.01
N ILE A 150 -8.32 3.32 -6.10
CA ILE A 150 -7.80 3.89 -7.35
C ILE A 150 -6.47 3.21 -7.68
N HIS A 151 -6.27 2.78 -8.93
CA HIS A 151 -5.00 2.21 -9.36
C HIS A 151 -4.70 2.49 -10.83
N GLY A 152 -3.44 2.62 -11.18
CA GLY A 152 -3.00 2.69 -12.57
C GLY A 152 -3.06 1.32 -13.25
N GLU A 153 -3.58 1.28 -14.47
CA GLU A 153 -3.74 0.03 -15.22
C GLU A 153 -2.40 -0.67 -15.48
N LYS A 154 -1.36 0.12 -15.81
CA LYS A 154 -0.02 -0.39 -16.12
C LYS A 154 0.86 -0.57 -14.87
N ALA A 155 0.35 -0.22 -13.69
CA ALA A 155 1.10 -0.44 -12.46
C ALA A 155 1.28 -1.95 -12.20
N HIS A 156 2.53 -2.36 -11.93
CA HIS A 156 2.86 -3.76 -11.58
C HIS A 156 2.08 -4.26 -10.35
N SER A 157 1.61 -3.34 -9.51
CA SER A 157 0.85 -3.59 -8.27
C SER A 157 -0.68 -3.56 -8.46
N CYS A 158 -1.18 -3.35 -9.68
CA CYS A 158 -2.62 -3.20 -9.94
C CYS A 158 -3.45 -4.42 -9.49
N TYR A 159 -2.87 -5.61 -9.52
CA TYR A 159 -3.53 -6.83 -9.07
C TYR A 159 -3.93 -6.79 -7.59
N PHE A 160 -3.16 -6.14 -6.71
CA PHE A 160 -3.55 -5.98 -5.32
C PHE A 160 -4.88 -5.27 -5.16
N SER A 161 -5.10 -4.18 -5.91
CA SER A 161 -6.36 -3.43 -5.86
C SER A 161 -7.53 -4.22 -6.43
N ARG A 162 -7.33 -4.91 -7.54
CA ARG A 162 -8.38 -5.74 -8.16
C ARG A 162 -8.81 -6.86 -7.22
N ASP A 163 -7.86 -7.57 -6.62
CA ASP A 163 -8.12 -8.68 -5.71
C ASP A 163 -8.73 -8.20 -4.38
N ALA A 164 -8.23 -7.08 -3.83
CA ALA A 164 -8.79 -6.47 -2.63
C ALA A 164 -10.23 -6.03 -2.83
N TYR A 165 -10.54 -5.41 -3.98
CA TYR A 165 -11.91 -5.03 -4.32
C TYR A 165 -12.81 -6.26 -4.46
N ALA A 166 -12.37 -7.28 -5.20
CA ALA A 166 -13.13 -8.51 -5.38
C ALA A 166 -13.40 -9.22 -4.05
N ALA A 167 -12.40 -9.25 -3.13
CA ALA A 167 -12.56 -9.80 -1.79
C ALA A 167 -13.52 -8.96 -0.95
N MET A 168 -13.41 -7.63 -1.02
CA MET A 168 -14.28 -6.68 -0.30
C MET A 168 -15.76 -6.82 -0.70
N MET A 169 -16.04 -7.13 -1.96
CA MET A 169 -17.41 -7.28 -2.46
C MET A 169 -18.11 -8.58 -1.99
N LYS A 170 -17.35 -9.60 -1.55
CA LYS A 170 -17.92 -10.89 -1.15
C LYS A 170 -18.74 -10.78 0.14
N GLY A 171 -20.08 -10.77 -0.02
CA GLY A 171 -21.00 -10.71 1.12
C GLY A 171 -20.96 -9.38 1.88
N ASN A 172 -20.45 -8.32 1.26
CA ASN A 172 -20.41 -7.01 1.89
C ASN A 172 -21.82 -6.49 2.18
N PRO A 173 -22.09 -5.98 3.39
CA PRO A 173 -23.41 -5.48 3.75
C PRO A 173 -23.76 -4.13 3.10
N LYS A 174 -22.81 -3.47 2.46
CA LYS A 174 -22.94 -2.16 1.79
C LYS A 174 -22.14 -2.13 0.48
N PRO A 175 -22.43 -3.03 -0.47
CA PRO A 175 -21.65 -3.09 -1.72
C PRO A 175 -21.83 -1.86 -2.61
N GLU A 176 -22.97 -1.16 -2.48
CA GLU A 176 -23.33 0.01 -3.29
C GLU A 176 -22.45 1.24 -3.06
N ASN A 177 -21.66 1.26 -2.00
CA ASN A 177 -20.73 2.36 -1.69
C ASN A 177 -19.26 1.95 -1.83
N LYS A 178 -18.99 0.91 -2.61
CA LYS A 178 -17.64 0.43 -2.93
C LYS A 178 -17.34 0.69 -4.40
N GLU A 179 -16.27 1.41 -4.66
CA GLU A 179 -15.88 1.83 -6.00
C GLU A 179 -14.46 1.37 -6.31
N LEU A 180 -14.23 0.92 -7.55
CA LEU A 180 -12.90 0.62 -8.09
C LEU A 180 -12.70 1.45 -9.35
N LEU A 181 -11.70 2.32 -9.35
CA LEU A 181 -11.32 3.16 -10.48
C LEU A 181 -9.92 2.75 -10.99
N ILE A 182 -9.88 2.21 -12.19
CA ILE A 182 -8.63 1.90 -12.87
C ILE A 182 -8.35 2.98 -13.90
N ILE A 183 -7.23 3.66 -13.74
CA ILE A 183 -6.80 4.75 -14.63
C ILE A 183 -6.05 4.12 -15.82
N PRO A 184 -6.56 4.26 -17.05
CA PRO A 184 -5.90 3.72 -18.23
C PRO A 184 -4.47 4.22 -18.37
N ASP A 185 -3.59 3.34 -18.81
CA ASP A 185 -2.18 3.58 -19.11
C ASP A 185 -1.30 4.10 -17.95
N ALA A 186 -1.87 4.49 -16.82
CA ALA A 186 -1.11 5.00 -15.68
C ALA A 186 -0.26 3.92 -15.02
N VAL A 187 0.95 4.28 -14.61
CA VAL A 187 1.86 3.47 -13.79
C VAL A 187 1.70 3.77 -12.29
N HIS A 188 2.47 3.10 -11.46
CA HIS A 188 2.29 3.22 -10.01
C HIS A 188 2.57 4.63 -9.49
N THR A 189 3.68 5.24 -9.93
CA THR A 189 4.12 6.54 -9.42
C THR A 189 3.38 7.73 -10.05
N ASP A 190 2.65 7.53 -11.15
CA ASP A 190 1.77 8.57 -11.70
C ASP A 190 0.72 9.05 -10.69
N LEU A 191 0.28 8.13 -9.82
CA LEU A 191 -0.68 8.46 -8.77
C LEU A 191 -0.04 9.08 -7.51
N TYR A 192 1.25 9.44 -7.57
CA TYR A 192 1.94 10.14 -6.49
C TYR A 192 1.98 11.66 -6.72
N ASP A 193 2.23 12.08 -7.96
CA ASP A 193 2.56 13.48 -8.28
C ASP A 193 2.04 13.98 -9.62
N ASN A 194 1.54 13.12 -10.50
CA ASN A 194 1.05 13.55 -11.81
C ASN A 194 -0.38 14.09 -11.68
N LEU A 195 -0.49 15.43 -11.63
CA LEU A 195 -1.76 16.13 -11.43
C LEU A 195 -2.76 15.94 -12.59
N GLU A 196 -2.26 15.57 -13.78
CA GLU A 196 -3.10 15.26 -14.94
C GLU A 196 -3.71 13.86 -14.87
N VAL A 197 -3.13 12.97 -14.05
CA VAL A 197 -3.52 11.56 -13.91
C VAL A 197 -4.31 11.31 -12.64
N ILE A 198 -3.95 11.97 -11.54
CA ILE A 198 -4.64 11.82 -10.26
C ILE A 198 -6.07 12.33 -10.38
N PRO A 199 -7.11 11.51 -10.15
CA PRO A 199 -8.50 11.89 -10.38
C PRO A 199 -9.09 12.72 -9.23
N PHE A 200 -8.56 13.92 -8.98
CA PHE A 200 -8.95 14.76 -7.84
C PHE A 200 -10.44 15.11 -7.82
N ASP A 201 -11.05 15.36 -8.98
CA ASP A 201 -12.48 15.68 -9.05
C ASP A 201 -13.33 14.47 -8.58
N GLN A 202 -12.99 13.27 -9.04
CA GLN A 202 -13.68 12.04 -8.63
C GLN A 202 -13.48 11.73 -7.14
N MET A 203 -12.28 11.99 -6.61
CA MET A 203 -12.00 11.86 -5.17
C MET A 203 -12.82 12.87 -4.36
N THR A 204 -12.91 14.11 -4.84
CA THR A 204 -13.69 15.18 -4.20
C THR A 204 -15.18 14.81 -4.16
N ASP A 205 -15.73 14.41 -5.31
CA ASP A 205 -17.13 13.98 -5.41
C ASP A 205 -17.42 12.76 -4.52
N PHE A 206 -16.51 11.81 -4.45
CA PHE A 206 -16.62 10.65 -3.56
C PHE A 206 -16.72 11.07 -2.09
N PHE A 207 -15.80 11.91 -1.61
CA PHE A 207 -15.85 12.38 -0.23
C PHE A 207 -17.09 13.21 0.06
N GLN A 208 -17.52 14.06 -0.87
CA GLN A 208 -18.73 14.86 -0.71
C GLN A 208 -19.99 13.98 -0.58
N ARG A 209 -20.12 12.94 -1.42
CA ARG A 209 -21.25 11.99 -1.33
C ARG A 209 -21.22 11.18 -0.05
N ALA A 210 -20.03 10.72 0.37
CA ALA A 210 -19.88 9.82 1.50
C ALA A 210 -20.02 10.53 2.87
N MET A 211 -19.92 11.84 2.91
CA MET A 211 -19.93 12.64 4.14
C MET A 211 -21.14 13.62 4.22
N GLN A 212 -22.19 13.35 3.46
CA GLN A 212 -23.44 14.12 3.54
C GLN A 212 -24.20 13.91 4.84
#